data_7b28602441289a7a0e98616062b90990
#
_entry.id   7b28602441289a7a0e98616062b90990
#
_cell.length_a   1.000
_cell.length_b   1.000
_cell.length_c   1.000
_cell.angle_alpha   90.00
_cell.angle_beta   90.00
_cell.angle_gamma   90.00
#
_symmetry.space_group_name_H-M   'P 1'
#
loop_
_entity.id
_entity.type
_entity.pdbx_description
1 polymer ?
#
loop_
_entity_poly.entity_id
_entity_poly.type
_entity_poly.pdbx_seq_one_letter_code
_entity_poly.pdbx_strand_id
1 'polypeptide(L)'
;ITDAETLFDPNAVKLVRSTGQQGWSDALYFSRAPIPWPRDAFAHDRTRLPPGEWLRHIGIYAYRAGFLRAFTGLPQGRLEQLESLEQLRVLEAGYRIAVSLTPEPFPPGVDTPEDLARAELQLVRGQ
;
A
#
# COMPACT_ATOMS: atom_id res chain seq x y z
N ILE A 1 -6.65 -4.98 -4.19
CA ILE A 1 -6.83 -4.39 -5.54
C ILE A 1 -7.47 -5.44 -6.42
N THR A 2 -8.55 -5.10 -7.10
CA THR A 2 -9.35 -6.01 -7.91
C THR A 2 -9.38 -5.67 -9.40
N ASP A 3 -8.84 -4.51 -9.77
CA ASP A 3 -8.84 -3.99 -11.14
C ASP A 3 -7.48 -3.38 -11.53
N ALA A 4 -7.21 -3.34 -12.82
CA ALA A 4 -5.95 -2.82 -13.35
C ALA A 4 -5.84 -1.30 -13.20
N GLU A 5 -6.95 -0.57 -13.27
CA GLU A 5 -6.96 0.89 -13.12
C GLU A 5 -6.38 1.29 -11.75
N THR A 6 -6.86 0.67 -10.67
CA THR A 6 -6.34 0.88 -9.31
C THR A 6 -4.87 0.47 -9.19
N LEU A 7 -4.44 -0.61 -9.88
CA LEU A 7 -3.04 -1.03 -9.83
C LEU A 7 -2.12 0.01 -10.48
N PHE A 8 -2.54 0.65 -11.57
CA PHE A 8 -1.76 1.67 -12.27
C PHE A 8 -1.93 3.08 -11.70
N ASP A 9 -2.88 3.31 -10.79
CA ASP A 9 -3.04 4.59 -10.11
C ASP A 9 -1.85 4.85 -9.14
N PRO A 10 -1.03 5.89 -9.33
CA PRO A 10 0.08 6.22 -8.44
C PRO A 10 -0.37 6.70 -7.04
N ASN A 11 -1.64 7.09 -6.87
CA ASN A 11 -2.21 7.47 -5.58
C ASN A 11 -2.61 6.24 -4.74
N ALA A 12 -2.89 5.13 -5.38
CA ALA A 12 -3.05 3.85 -4.72
C ALA A 12 -1.67 3.22 -4.47
N VAL A 13 -1.14 3.35 -3.27
CA VAL A 13 0.16 2.75 -2.91
C VAL A 13 0.03 1.24 -2.87
N LYS A 14 0.85 0.54 -3.64
CA LYS A 14 0.95 -0.93 -3.68
C LYS A 14 1.94 -1.43 -2.66
N LEU A 15 1.74 -2.66 -2.23
CA LEU A 15 2.70 -3.33 -1.38
C LEU A 15 2.86 -4.80 -1.83
N VAL A 16 4.07 -5.32 -1.67
CA VAL A 16 4.40 -6.74 -1.77
C VAL A 16 4.87 -7.23 -0.41
N ARG A 17 4.52 -8.47 -0.09
CA ARG A 17 4.82 -9.08 1.21
C ARG A 17 5.45 -10.44 1.07
N SER A 18 6.14 -10.89 2.11
CA SER A 18 6.66 -12.24 2.21
C SER A 18 5.51 -13.24 2.43
N THR A 19 5.80 -14.52 2.21
CA THR A 19 4.90 -15.59 2.65
C THR A 19 4.80 -15.55 4.17
N GLY A 20 3.61 -15.27 4.67
CA GLY A 20 3.36 -15.06 6.09
C GLY A 20 2.99 -16.33 6.83
N GLN A 21 2.98 -16.24 8.16
CA GLN A 21 2.46 -17.25 9.07
C GLN A 21 1.42 -16.62 10.01
N GLN A 22 0.37 -17.35 10.36
CA GLN A 22 -0.65 -16.93 11.33
C GLN A 22 -1.31 -15.56 11.03
N GLY A 23 -1.56 -15.26 9.74
CA GLY A 23 -2.24 -14.04 9.32
C GLY A 23 -1.35 -12.80 9.22
N TRP A 24 -0.06 -12.90 9.54
CA TRP A 24 0.93 -11.82 9.43
C TRP A 24 2.05 -12.19 8.48
N SER A 25 2.59 -11.19 7.80
CA SER A 25 3.77 -11.33 6.95
C SER A 25 4.59 -10.03 7.00
N ASP A 26 5.84 -10.09 6.58
CA ASP A 26 6.66 -8.88 6.49
C ASP A 26 6.43 -8.18 5.15
N ALA A 27 6.25 -6.87 5.18
CA ALA A 27 6.30 -6.05 3.97
C ALA A 27 7.70 -6.16 3.35
N LEU A 28 7.75 -6.45 2.05
CA LEU A 28 8.99 -6.47 1.29
C LEU A 28 9.28 -5.10 0.67
N TYR A 29 8.25 -4.45 0.14
CA TYR A 29 8.37 -3.10 -0.43
C TYR A 29 7.00 -2.44 -0.58
N PHE A 30 7.01 -1.10 -0.60
CA PHE A 30 5.87 -0.25 -0.93
C PHE A 30 6.22 0.60 -2.13
N SER A 31 5.30 0.78 -3.08
CA SER A 31 5.56 1.62 -4.26
C SER A 31 4.28 2.25 -4.82
N ARG A 32 4.46 3.41 -5.43
CA ARG A 32 3.44 4.03 -6.29
C ARG A 32 3.36 3.33 -7.64
N ALA A 33 4.43 2.65 -8.07
CA ALA A 33 4.45 1.85 -9.27
C ALA A 33 3.57 0.57 -9.13
N PRO A 34 3.10 -0.02 -10.24
CA PRO A 34 2.40 -1.30 -10.23
C PRO A 34 3.35 -2.43 -9.85
N ILE A 35 3.25 -2.92 -8.62
CA ILE A 35 4.01 -4.06 -8.11
C ILE A 35 3.09 -5.11 -7.47
N PRO A 36 3.46 -6.44 -7.60
CA PRO A 36 4.52 -6.97 -8.45
C PRO A 36 4.21 -6.80 -9.94
N TRP A 37 5.21 -6.86 -10.81
CA TRP A 37 5.02 -6.79 -12.25
C TRP A 37 4.87 -8.18 -12.88
N PRO A 38 3.69 -8.59 -13.34
CA PRO A 38 3.46 -9.88 -13.97
C PRO A 38 3.93 -9.85 -15.43
N ARG A 39 5.22 -10.08 -15.62
CA ARG A 39 5.95 -9.89 -16.87
C ARG A 39 5.22 -10.43 -18.10
N ASP A 40 4.82 -11.70 -18.07
CA ASP A 40 4.27 -12.36 -19.26
C ASP A 40 2.82 -11.92 -19.52
N ALA A 41 2.00 -11.76 -18.49
CA ALA A 41 0.62 -11.30 -18.64
C ALA A 41 0.57 -9.88 -19.19
N PHE A 42 1.34 -8.94 -18.60
CA PHE A 42 1.35 -7.55 -19.03
C PHE A 42 2.10 -7.26 -20.32
N ALA A 43 2.83 -8.24 -20.85
CA ALA A 43 3.34 -8.18 -22.23
C ALA A 43 2.20 -8.27 -23.26
N HIS A 44 1.08 -8.91 -22.90
CA HIS A 44 -0.05 -9.14 -23.80
C HIS A 44 -1.23 -8.23 -23.50
N ASP A 45 -1.62 -8.09 -22.23
CA ASP A 45 -2.78 -7.31 -21.82
C ASP A 45 -2.55 -6.65 -20.45
N ARG A 46 -2.64 -5.33 -20.39
CA ARG A 46 -2.51 -4.53 -19.15
C ARG A 46 -3.85 -4.04 -18.63
N THR A 47 -4.94 -4.39 -19.28
CA THR A 47 -6.29 -3.97 -18.88
C THR A 47 -6.91 -4.89 -17.84
N ARG A 48 -6.30 -6.06 -17.61
CA ARG A 48 -6.78 -7.09 -16.70
C ARG A 48 -5.67 -7.54 -15.75
N LEU A 49 -6.05 -7.75 -14.50
CA LEU A 49 -5.15 -8.37 -13.51
C LEU A 49 -5.11 -9.88 -13.71
N PRO A 50 -3.92 -10.49 -13.87
CA PRO A 50 -3.80 -11.94 -13.82
C PRO A 50 -4.07 -12.43 -12.39
N PRO A 51 -4.36 -13.73 -12.23
CA PRO A 51 -4.49 -14.34 -10.90
C PRO A 51 -3.25 -14.07 -10.05
N GLY A 52 -3.45 -13.66 -8.82
CA GLY A 52 -2.38 -13.29 -7.91
C GLY A 52 -2.86 -12.43 -6.74
N GLU A 53 -1.93 -12.05 -5.89
CA GLU A 53 -2.21 -11.17 -4.76
C GLU A 53 -1.82 -9.72 -5.12
N TRP A 54 -2.81 -8.84 -5.14
CA TRP A 54 -2.66 -7.43 -5.47
C TRP A 54 -3.07 -6.59 -4.28
N LEU A 55 -2.12 -6.05 -3.54
CA LEU A 55 -2.35 -5.40 -2.26
C LEU A 55 -2.24 -3.88 -2.36
N ARG A 56 -3.18 -3.21 -1.70
CA ARG A 56 -3.15 -1.77 -1.47
C ARG A 56 -2.77 -1.50 -0.01
N HIS A 57 -1.87 -0.58 0.19
CA HIS A 57 -1.55 -0.03 1.50
C HIS A 57 -2.68 0.86 2.01
N ILE A 58 -3.17 0.61 3.23
CA ILE A 58 -4.27 1.38 3.82
C ILE A 58 -3.76 2.56 4.67
N GLY A 59 -2.51 2.50 5.17
CA GLY A 59 -1.92 3.58 5.95
C GLY A 59 -2.29 3.58 7.44
N ILE A 60 -2.80 2.48 7.97
CA ILE A 60 -3.08 2.32 9.40
C ILE A 60 -1.92 1.58 10.05
N TYR A 61 -1.32 2.19 11.11
CA TYR A 61 -0.13 1.66 11.76
C TYR A 61 -0.30 1.54 13.27
N ALA A 62 0.29 0.47 13.81
CA ALA A 62 0.55 0.32 15.23
C ALA A 62 2.06 0.23 15.46
N TYR A 63 2.57 0.94 16.45
CA TYR A 63 3.99 1.01 16.78
C TYR A 63 4.26 0.57 18.22
N ARG A 64 5.40 -0.09 18.41
CA ARG A 64 5.96 -0.22 19.76
C ARG A 64 6.56 1.11 20.17
N ALA A 65 6.31 1.56 21.42
CA ALA A 65 6.80 2.86 21.91
C ALA A 65 8.32 3.04 21.78
N GLY A 66 9.09 1.97 21.96
CA GLY A 66 10.55 1.98 21.74
C GLY A 66 10.93 2.25 20.28
N PHE A 67 10.16 1.73 19.33
CA PHE A 67 10.39 1.99 17.91
C PHE A 67 10.09 3.45 17.53
N LEU A 68 9.02 4.05 18.08
CA LEU A 68 8.71 5.47 17.82
C LEU A 68 9.87 6.39 18.18
N ARG A 69 10.54 6.11 19.31
CA ARG A 69 11.75 6.87 19.71
C ARG A 69 12.90 6.68 18.75
N ALA A 70 13.10 5.46 18.22
CA ALA A 70 14.12 5.20 17.23
C ALA A 70 13.79 5.88 15.90
N PHE A 71 12.53 5.82 15.47
CA PHE A 71 12.05 6.37 14.19
C PHE A 71 12.29 7.89 14.09
N THR A 72 12.05 8.64 15.18
CA THR A 72 12.29 10.10 15.18
C THR A 72 13.76 10.49 14.99
N GLY A 73 14.68 9.58 15.26
CA GLY A 73 16.13 9.75 15.03
C GLY A 73 16.62 9.23 13.67
N LEU A 74 15.77 8.55 12.90
CA LEU A 74 16.17 8.04 11.59
C LEU A 74 16.23 9.17 10.56
N PRO A 75 17.33 9.27 9.79
CA PRO A 75 17.38 10.22 8.68
C PRO A 75 16.40 9.81 7.59
N GLN A 76 15.90 10.79 6.86
CA GLN A 76 15.04 10.54 5.71
C GLN A 76 15.80 9.74 4.65
N GLY A 77 15.22 8.62 4.24
CA GLY A 77 15.82 7.69 3.30
C GLY A 77 15.68 8.14 1.84
N ARG A 78 16.53 7.57 0.97
CA ARG A 78 16.48 7.86 -0.47
C ARG A 78 15.19 7.36 -1.12
N LEU A 79 14.75 6.16 -0.77
CA LEU A 79 13.50 5.58 -1.32
C LEU A 79 12.28 6.35 -0.85
N GLU A 80 12.26 6.77 0.43
CA GLU A 80 11.23 7.65 0.96
C GLU A 80 11.10 8.93 0.15
N GLN A 81 12.24 9.58 -0.18
CA GLN A 81 12.25 10.82 -0.97
C GLN A 81 11.74 10.61 -2.39
N LEU A 82 12.13 9.51 -3.05
CA LEU A 82 11.75 9.21 -4.42
C LEU A 82 10.27 8.87 -4.55
N GLU A 83 9.76 8.03 -3.66
CA GLU A 83 8.37 7.54 -3.70
C GLU A 83 7.41 8.46 -2.91
N SER A 84 7.92 9.39 -2.09
CA SER A 84 7.15 10.15 -1.11
C SER A 84 6.32 9.24 -0.21
N LEU A 85 6.98 8.21 0.35
CA LEU A 85 6.41 7.17 1.21
C LEU A 85 7.25 7.02 2.47
N GLU A 86 6.77 7.58 3.58
CA GLU A 86 7.51 7.64 4.86
C GLU A 86 7.87 6.26 5.42
N GLN A 87 7.03 5.25 5.22
CA GLN A 87 7.29 3.88 5.69
C GLN A 87 8.52 3.24 5.04
N LEU A 88 8.99 3.74 3.90
CA LEU A 88 10.22 3.25 3.27
C LEU A 88 11.47 3.58 4.09
N ARG A 89 11.47 4.66 4.88
CA ARG A 89 12.53 4.97 5.84
C ARG A 89 12.77 3.81 6.81
N VAL A 90 11.70 3.18 7.26
CA VAL A 90 11.74 2.03 8.17
C VAL A 90 12.46 0.86 7.53
N LEU A 91 12.08 0.52 6.29
CA LEU A 91 12.68 -0.58 5.54
C LEU A 91 14.15 -0.28 5.15
N GLU A 92 14.45 0.96 4.71
CA GLU A 92 15.83 1.38 4.39
C GLU A 92 16.76 1.32 5.61
N ALA A 93 16.22 1.58 6.81
CA ALA A 93 16.97 1.48 8.07
C ALA A 93 17.12 0.03 8.59
N GLY A 94 16.63 -0.97 7.83
CA GLY A 94 16.76 -2.39 8.18
C GLY A 94 15.73 -2.90 9.18
N TYR A 95 14.69 -2.12 9.50
CA TYR A 95 13.58 -2.58 10.32
C TYR A 95 12.54 -3.32 9.48
N ARG A 96 11.71 -4.11 10.16
CA ARG A 96 10.61 -4.86 9.53
C ARG A 96 9.28 -4.19 9.83
N ILE A 97 8.38 -4.25 8.85
CA ILE A 97 6.98 -3.84 8.98
C ILE A 97 6.13 -5.09 8.81
N ALA A 98 5.51 -5.52 9.89
CA ALA A 98 4.53 -6.60 9.82
C ALA A 98 3.24 -6.08 9.20
N VAL A 99 2.66 -6.85 8.28
CA VAL A 99 1.42 -6.51 7.59
C VAL A 99 0.40 -7.63 7.73
N SER A 100 -0.87 -7.25 7.80
CA SER A 100 -2.02 -8.15 7.81
C SER A 100 -3.04 -7.69 6.78
N LEU A 101 -3.82 -8.62 6.25
CA LEU A 101 -4.96 -8.29 5.39
C LEU A 101 -6.13 -7.82 6.24
N THR A 102 -6.85 -6.81 5.76
CA THR A 102 -8.13 -6.47 6.37
C THR A 102 -9.18 -7.51 6.00
N PRO A 103 -10.04 -7.91 6.93
CA PRO A 103 -11.10 -8.88 6.65
C PRO A 103 -12.17 -8.31 5.70
N GLU A 104 -12.33 -7.00 5.66
CA GLU A 104 -13.30 -6.30 4.84
C GLU A 104 -12.63 -5.24 3.95
N PRO A 105 -13.22 -4.94 2.77
CA PRO A 105 -12.74 -3.84 1.94
C PRO A 105 -12.72 -2.52 2.71
N PHE A 106 -11.60 -1.82 2.68
CA PHE A 106 -11.45 -0.51 3.30
C PHE A 106 -11.70 0.57 2.24
N PRO A 107 -12.57 1.57 2.51
CA PRO A 107 -12.84 2.63 1.55
C PRO A 107 -11.56 3.40 1.21
N PRO A 108 -11.46 3.98 0.00
CA PRO A 108 -10.39 4.89 -0.34
C PRO A 108 -10.28 6.06 0.66
N GLY A 109 -9.06 6.55 0.91
CA GLY A 109 -8.85 7.80 1.63
C GLY A 109 -9.45 8.99 0.89
N VAL A 110 -9.66 10.09 1.61
CA VAL A 110 -10.16 11.35 1.06
C VAL A 110 -9.01 12.35 1.13
N ASP A 111 -8.24 12.44 0.04
CA ASP A 111 -7.05 13.28 -0.04
C ASP A 111 -7.20 14.41 -1.09
N THR A 112 -8.19 14.28 -1.99
CA THR A 112 -8.48 15.25 -3.06
C THR A 112 -9.95 15.69 -3.03
N PRO A 113 -10.31 16.83 -3.66
CA PRO A 113 -11.72 17.24 -3.82
C PRO A 113 -12.58 16.19 -4.53
N GLU A 114 -12.00 15.47 -5.48
CA GLU A 114 -12.67 14.37 -6.20
C GLU A 114 -12.95 13.17 -5.29
N ASP A 115 -12.04 12.87 -4.35
CA ASP A 115 -12.25 11.83 -3.35
C ASP A 115 -13.39 12.20 -2.41
N LEU A 116 -13.45 13.48 -1.99
CA LEU A 116 -14.54 14.00 -1.15
C LEU A 116 -15.88 13.82 -1.84
N ALA A 117 -16.00 14.25 -3.10
CA ALA A 117 -17.24 14.10 -3.87
C ALA A 117 -17.67 12.62 -3.99
N ARG A 118 -16.72 11.69 -4.18
CA ARG A 118 -17.00 10.24 -4.19
C ARG A 118 -17.49 9.75 -2.83
N ALA A 119 -16.85 10.17 -1.74
CA ALA A 119 -17.22 9.78 -0.39
C ALA A 119 -18.64 10.26 -0.04
N GLU A 120 -18.99 11.49 -0.39
CA GLU A 120 -20.35 12.05 -0.21
C GLU A 120 -21.40 11.23 -0.96
N LEU A 121 -21.14 10.86 -2.22
CA LEU A 121 -22.04 10.01 -3.00
C LEU A 121 -22.24 8.62 -2.39
N GLN A 122 -21.19 8.05 -1.78
CA GLN A 122 -21.29 6.75 -1.09
C GLN A 122 -22.12 6.84 0.18
N LEU A 123 -21.99 7.90 0.96
CA LEU A 123 -22.77 8.13 2.18
C LEU A 123 -24.27 8.30 1.87
N VAL A 124 -24.59 8.99 0.79
CA VAL A 124 -26.00 9.17 0.35
C VAL A 124 -26.64 7.85 -0.12
N ARG A 125 -25.84 6.94 -0.72
CA ARG A 125 -26.34 5.65 -1.20
C ARG A 125 -26.41 4.57 -0.13
N GLY A 126 -25.75 4.77 1.00
CA GLY A 126 -25.71 3.82 2.13
C GLY A 126 -26.78 4.06 3.19
N GLN A 127 -27.65 5.05 2.99
CA GLN A 127 -28.87 5.28 3.76
C GLN A 127 -30.08 4.70 2.98
#